data_8759f035ef179a670af29e90be30cd55
#
_entry.id   8759f035ef179a670af29e90be30cd55
#
_cell.length_a   1.000
_cell.length_b   1.000
_cell.length_c   1.000
_cell.angle_alpha   90.00
_cell.angle_beta   90.00
_cell.angle_gamma   90.00
#
_symmetry.space_group_name_H-M   'P 1'
#
loop_
_entity.id
_entity.type
_entity.pdbx_description
1 polymer ?
#
loop_
_entity_poly.entity_id
_entity_poly.type
_entity_poly.pdbx_seq_one_letter_code
_entity_poly.pdbx_strand_id
1 'polypeptide(L)'
;ILECSGKFKNVLSLSNLFEKKIRKIIFSYPINNENVKNIVMGVNHLGYDKKNHNFITGASCTTNCLAPIVKVLKNNYTIKHGLITTIHDMTNSQSIIDGMHNDIRRSRSSSTNLIPTTTGSAKAIGLIFPELEGKLDGIAVRVPVLNASLTDCVFEIVEETSIEEINSKFNEAATSYLKGILGYEDRLLVSSDYAVSYTHLRAHETRSDL
;
A
#
# COMPACT_ATOMS: atom_id res chain seq x y z
N ILE A 1 0.72 19.29 -11.54
CA ILE A 1 2.09 18.98 -11.12
C ILE A 1 2.11 17.57 -10.56
N LEU A 2 3.11 16.77 -10.93
CA LEU A 2 3.46 15.52 -10.26
C LEU A 2 4.65 15.79 -9.32
N GLU A 3 4.44 15.64 -8.02
CA GLU A 3 5.45 15.85 -7.01
C GLU A 3 6.01 14.49 -6.57
N CYS A 4 7.26 14.22 -6.93
CA CYS A 4 7.91 12.94 -6.73
C CYS A 4 9.21 13.05 -5.90
N SER A 5 9.51 14.23 -5.35
CA SER A 5 10.77 14.45 -4.61
C SER A 5 10.70 13.99 -3.15
N GLY A 6 9.50 13.86 -2.57
CA GLY A 6 9.29 13.55 -1.16
C GLY A 6 9.64 14.68 -0.19
N LYS A 7 9.94 15.88 -0.70
CA LYS A 7 10.41 17.02 0.12
C LYS A 7 9.30 17.89 0.67
N PHE A 8 8.16 17.96 0.01
CA PHE A 8 7.07 18.87 0.36
C PHE A 8 6.05 18.20 1.28
N LYS A 9 6.38 18.13 2.57
CA LYS A 9 5.47 17.59 3.61
C LYS A 9 4.40 18.60 4.03
N ASN A 10 4.71 19.89 4.00
CA ASN A 10 3.73 20.95 4.23
C ASN A 10 3.06 21.33 2.90
N VAL A 11 1.93 20.72 2.62
CA VAL A 11 1.20 20.93 1.35
C VAL A 11 0.69 22.37 1.20
N LEU A 12 0.40 23.06 2.29
CA LEU A 12 -0.10 24.43 2.25
C LEU A 12 0.95 25.41 1.70
N SER A 13 2.24 25.10 1.83
CA SER A 13 3.31 25.92 1.22
C SER A 13 3.27 25.91 -0.30
N LEU A 14 2.54 24.98 -0.90
CA LEU A 14 2.37 24.86 -2.35
C LEU A 14 1.09 25.55 -2.87
N SER A 15 0.29 26.15 -2.00
CA SER A 15 -0.99 26.75 -2.37
C SER A 15 -0.85 27.92 -3.35
N ASN A 16 0.26 28.65 -3.28
CA ASN A 16 0.58 29.75 -4.19
C ASN A 16 0.75 29.30 -5.65
N LEU A 17 0.99 28.01 -5.89
CA LEU A 17 1.09 27.47 -7.25
C LEU A 17 -0.25 27.48 -7.98
N PHE A 18 -1.39 27.46 -7.25
CA PHE A 18 -2.71 27.54 -7.87
C PHE A 18 -2.97 28.91 -8.50
N GLU A 19 -2.38 29.98 -7.95
CA GLU A 19 -2.42 31.32 -8.55
C GLU A 19 -1.71 31.35 -9.94
N LYS A 20 -0.76 30.43 -10.16
CA LYS A 20 -0.04 30.24 -11.41
C LYS A 20 -0.74 29.31 -12.39
N LYS A 21 -2.05 29.16 -12.30
CA LYS A 21 -2.91 28.31 -13.15
C LYS A 21 -2.66 26.80 -13.00
N ILE A 22 -1.97 26.35 -11.96
CA ILE A 22 -1.87 24.94 -11.62
C ILE A 22 -3.24 24.50 -11.08
N ARG A 23 -3.77 23.41 -11.62
CA ARG A 23 -5.10 22.91 -11.23
C ARG A 23 -5.04 21.86 -10.12
N LYS A 24 -4.02 21.01 -10.15
CA LYS A 24 -3.85 19.88 -9.25
C LYS A 24 -2.38 19.62 -8.95
N ILE A 25 -2.12 19.16 -7.72
CA ILE A 25 -0.82 18.66 -7.32
C ILE A 25 -1.03 17.22 -6.85
N ILE A 26 -0.31 16.30 -7.49
CA ILE A 26 -0.37 14.86 -7.19
C ILE A 26 0.96 14.44 -6.63
N PHE A 27 0.94 13.87 -5.44
CA PHE A 27 2.13 13.36 -4.75
C PHE A 27 2.29 11.87 -5.00
N SER A 28 3.50 11.44 -5.33
CA SER A 28 3.84 10.02 -5.51
C SER A 28 4.16 9.30 -4.20
N TYR A 29 3.96 9.94 -3.06
CA TYR A 29 4.25 9.43 -1.72
C TYR A 29 3.11 9.76 -0.75
N PRO A 30 2.97 9.01 0.36
CA PRO A 30 1.89 9.24 1.32
C PRO A 30 2.08 10.57 2.05
N ILE A 31 0.97 11.30 2.20
CA ILE A 31 0.90 12.53 2.99
C ILE A 31 -0.26 12.38 3.98
N ASN A 32 0.06 12.52 5.24
CA ASN A 32 -0.94 12.54 6.32
C ASN A 32 -1.35 14.00 6.58
N ASN A 33 -2.33 14.47 5.82
CA ASN A 33 -2.89 15.81 5.95
C ASN A 33 -4.35 15.79 5.48
N GLU A 34 -5.24 16.42 6.23
CA GLU A 34 -6.69 16.46 5.95
C GLU A 34 -7.02 17.09 4.58
N ASN A 35 -6.20 18.02 4.12
CA ASN A 35 -6.38 18.69 2.83
C ASN A 35 -5.90 17.85 1.63
N VAL A 36 -5.35 16.66 1.89
CA VAL A 36 -4.83 15.77 0.85
C VAL A 36 -5.70 14.53 0.72
N LYS A 37 -6.28 14.34 -0.46
CA LYS A 37 -7.06 13.13 -0.73
C LYS A 37 -6.14 11.96 -1.04
N ASN A 38 -6.15 10.95 -0.16
CA ASN A 38 -5.51 9.67 -0.43
C ASN A 38 -6.39 8.84 -1.39
N ILE A 39 -5.84 8.49 -2.55
CA ILE A 39 -6.55 7.73 -3.58
C ILE A 39 -5.80 6.43 -3.87
N VAL A 40 -6.54 5.32 -3.77
CA VAL A 40 -6.12 4.01 -4.26
C VAL A 40 -7.06 3.62 -5.39
N MET A 41 -6.50 3.41 -6.57
CA MET A 41 -7.27 3.02 -7.76
C MET A 41 -8.01 1.70 -7.54
N GLY A 42 -9.21 1.61 -8.05
CA GLY A 42 -10.10 0.46 -7.85
C GLY A 42 -10.76 0.40 -6.47
N VAL A 43 -10.26 1.14 -5.48
CA VAL A 43 -10.75 1.08 -4.10
C VAL A 43 -11.64 2.28 -3.79
N ASN A 44 -11.06 3.48 -3.70
CA ASN A 44 -11.78 4.69 -3.30
C ASN A 44 -11.72 5.83 -4.34
N HIS A 45 -11.23 5.57 -5.54
CA HIS A 45 -11.03 6.58 -6.59
C HIS A 45 -12.34 7.24 -7.05
N LEU A 46 -13.48 6.57 -6.93
CA LEU A 46 -14.78 7.14 -7.25
C LEU A 46 -15.18 8.28 -6.29
N GLY A 47 -14.57 8.32 -5.10
CA GLY A 47 -14.72 9.44 -4.16
C GLY A 47 -13.89 10.68 -4.50
N TYR A 48 -13.24 10.71 -5.66
CA TYR A 48 -12.51 11.88 -6.13
C TYR A 48 -13.45 12.97 -6.62
N ASP A 49 -13.35 14.17 -6.01
CA ASP A 49 -14.05 15.35 -6.46
C ASP A 49 -13.07 16.32 -7.16
N LYS A 50 -13.28 16.52 -8.45
CA LYS A 50 -12.45 17.40 -9.27
C LYS A 50 -12.47 18.86 -8.78
N LYS A 51 -13.52 19.31 -8.13
CA LYS A 51 -13.65 20.71 -7.67
C LYS A 51 -12.91 20.92 -6.35
N ASN A 52 -13.05 19.98 -5.42
CA ASN A 52 -12.63 20.15 -4.03
C ASN A 52 -11.25 19.52 -3.73
N HIS A 53 -10.87 18.44 -4.42
CA HIS A 53 -9.60 17.76 -4.17
C HIS A 53 -8.47 18.33 -5.04
N ASN A 54 -7.79 19.37 -4.52
CA ASN A 54 -6.67 20.02 -5.21
C ASN A 54 -5.33 19.34 -4.95
N PHE A 55 -5.17 18.78 -3.75
CA PHE A 55 -4.03 17.96 -3.37
C PHE A 55 -4.43 16.50 -3.32
N ILE A 56 -3.68 15.65 -4.00
CA ILE A 56 -3.98 14.22 -4.15
C ILE A 56 -2.70 13.45 -3.89
N THR A 57 -2.78 12.32 -3.21
CA THR A 57 -1.69 11.37 -3.11
C THR A 57 -2.12 9.99 -3.60
N GLY A 58 -1.23 9.29 -4.31
CA GLY A 58 -1.38 7.88 -4.68
C GLY A 58 -1.11 6.91 -3.53
N ALA A 59 -1.03 7.41 -2.28
CA ALA A 59 -0.72 6.65 -1.08
C ALA A 59 0.69 5.96 -1.14
N SER A 60 0.90 4.90 -0.37
CA SER A 60 2.15 4.14 -0.38
C SER A 60 2.03 2.85 -1.21
N CYS A 61 3.15 2.24 -1.56
CA CYS A 61 3.19 0.94 -2.23
C CYS A 61 2.44 -0.13 -1.44
N THR A 62 2.73 -0.27 -0.14
CA THR A 62 2.05 -1.23 0.73
C THR A 62 0.55 -0.93 0.87
N THR A 63 0.15 0.35 0.91
CA THR A 63 -1.27 0.72 0.95
C THR A 63 -1.98 0.33 -0.35
N ASN A 64 -1.34 0.50 -1.50
CA ASN A 64 -1.88 0.07 -2.79
C ASN A 64 -1.96 -1.45 -2.93
N CYS A 65 -1.06 -2.20 -2.29
CA CYS A 65 -1.14 -3.66 -2.19
C CYS A 65 -2.30 -4.08 -1.29
N LEU A 66 -2.37 -3.54 -0.07
CA LEU A 66 -3.29 -3.99 0.97
C LEU A 66 -4.75 -3.56 0.75
N ALA A 67 -4.99 -2.36 0.24
CA ALA A 67 -6.35 -1.83 0.12
C ALA A 67 -7.25 -2.62 -0.85
N PRO A 68 -6.80 -3.12 -2.00
CA PRO A 68 -7.59 -4.04 -2.82
C PRO A 68 -7.93 -5.34 -2.11
N ILE A 69 -6.99 -5.92 -1.34
CA ILE A 69 -7.21 -7.15 -0.55
C ILE A 69 -8.31 -6.90 0.49
N VAL A 70 -8.16 -5.84 1.27
CA VAL A 70 -9.17 -5.45 2.28
C VAL A 70 -10.53 -5.18 1.64
N LYS A 71 -10.57 -4.57 0.45
CA LYS A 71 -11.82 -4.34 -0.29
C LYS A 71 -12.52 -5.65 -0.64
N VAL A 72 -11.79 -6.66 -1.13
CA VAL A 72 -12.38 -7.97 -1.46
C VAL A 72 -12.91 -8.62 -0.20
N LEU A 73 -12.12 -8.67 0.87
CA LEU A 73 -12.54 -9.25 2.14
C LEU A 73 -13.77 -8.54 2.69
N LYS A 74 -13.74 -7.21 2.78
CA LYS A 74 -14.83 -6.41 3.31
C LYS A 74 -16.14 -6.53 2.52
N ASN A 75 -16.05 -6.72 1.20
CA ASN A 75 -17.23 -6.90 0.36
C ASN A 75 -17.93 -8.23 0.59
N ASN A 76 -17.24 -9.22 1.16
CA ASN A 76 -17.74 -10.57 1.35
C ASN A 76 -17.83 -11.00 2.82
N TYR A 77 -17.06 -10.38 3.70
CA TYR A 77 -16.90 -10.79 5.09
C TYR A 77 -16.82 -9.59 6.04
N THR A 78 -17.12 -9.83 7.30
CA THR A 78 -16.97 -8.84 8.38
C THR A 78 -15.60 -9.02 9.05
N ILE A 79 -14.69 -8.10 8.83
CA ILE A 79 -13.35 -8.10 9.44
C ILE A 79 -13.46 -7.62 10.89
N LYS A 80 -13.05 -8.46 11.85
CA LYS A 80 -12.94 -8.11 13.27
C LYS A 80 -11.65 -7.34 13.53
N HIS A 81 -10.52 -7.92 13.19
CA HIS A 81 -9.18 -7.33 13.26
C HIS A 81 -8.22 -8.05 12.32
N GLY A 82 -6.99 -7.54 12.19
CA GLY A 82 -5.96 -8.18 11.38
C GLY A 82 -4.56 -7.67 11.68
N LEU A 83 -3.59 -8.52 11.36
CA LEU A 83 -2.16 -8.23 11.46
C LEU A 83 -1.52 -8.29 10.07
N ILE A 84 -0.66 -7.35 9.81
CA ILE A 84 0.01 -7.22 8.51
C ILE A 84 1.53 -7.22 8.73
N THR A 85 2.22 -8.14 8.09
CA THR A 85 3.69 -8.15 8.05
C THR A 85 4.14 -7.91 6.62
N THR A 86 4.85 -6.81 6.38
CA THR A 86 5.41 -6.52 5.06
C THR A 86 6.89 -6.83 5.05
N ILE A 87 7.30 -7.83 4.29
CA ILE A 87 8.68 -8.11 3.93
C ILE A 87 9.00 -7.21 2.74
N HIS A 88 9.70 -6.10 3.04
CA HIS A 88 9.78 -4.95 2.13
C HIS A 88 11.15 -4.84 1.49
N ASP A 89 11.16 -4.64 0.20
CA ASP A 89 12.36 -4.33 -0.57
C ASP A 89 13.09 -3.07 -0.06
N MET A 90 14.32 -2.90 -0.51
CA MET A 90 15.11 -1.70 -0.21
C MET A 90 14.51 -0.48 -0.91
N THR A 91 14.53 0.67 -0.21
CA THR A 91 14.13 1.96 -0.78
C THR A 91 15.21 3.00 -0.51
N ASN A 92 15.13 4.13 -1.19
CA ASN A 92 16.05 5.26 -1.02
C ASN A 92 16.05 5.89 0.39
N SER A 93 15.15 5.47 1.26
CA SER A 93 15.16 5.86 2.69
C SER A 93 16.16 5.07 3.53
N GLN A 94 16.91 4.15 2.94
CA GLN A 94 17.90 3.30 3.59
C GLN A 94 19.26 3.51 2.94
N SER A 95 20.32 3.40 3.76
CA SER A 95 21.69 3.41 3.28
C SER A 95 22.14 1.99 2.90
N ILE A 96 22.91 1.83 1.83
CA ILE A 96 23.48 0.55 1.40
C ILE A 96 24.51 0.07 2.43
N ILE A 97 25.30 1.01 2.97
CA ILE A 97 26.25 0.81 4.06
C ILE A 97 25.73 1.55 5.30
N ASP A 98 26.34 1.29 6.46
CA ASP A 98 25.99 1.99 7.71
C ASP A 98 26.06 3.52 7.49
N GLY A 99 25.03 4.24 7.91
CA GLY A 99 24.92 5.68 7.70
C GLY A 99 24.00 6.34 8.73
N MET A 100 23.96 7.66 8.75
CA MET A 100 23.11 8.39 9.69
C MET A 100 21.63 8.30 9.30
N HIS A 101 20.79 7.91 10.26
CA HIS A 101 19.34 7.91 10.13
C HIS A 101 18.67 8.12 11.49
N ASN A 102 17.49 8.77 11.52
CA ASN A 102 16.73 9.02 12.76
C ASN A 102 16.25 7.72 13.45
N ASP A 103 15.92 6.70 12.67
CA ASP A 103 15.70 5.34 13.20
C ASP A 103 17.04 4.60 13.18
N ILE A 104 17.54 4.25 14.35
CA ILE A 104 18.83 3.57 14.53
C ILE A 104 18.90 2.25 13.76
N ARG A 105 17.79 1.52 13.62
CA ARG A 105 17.75 0.28 12.85
C ARG A 105 17.95 0.54 11.35
N ARG A 106 17.39 1.65 10.83
CA ARG A 106 17.59 2.07 9.44
C ARG A 106 18.94 2.71 9.16
N SER A 107 19.72 3.02 10.19
CA SER A 107 21.09 3.47 10.04
C SER A 107 22.04 2.33 9.66
N ARG A 108 21.62 1.08 9.85
CA ARG A 108 22.41 -0.09 9.50
C ARG A 108 22.26 -0.43 8.02
N SER A 109 23.31 -1.02 7.47
CA SER A 109 23.39 -1.44 6.07
C SER A 109 22.15 -2.24 5.62
N SER A 110 21.49 -1.75 4.59
CA SER A 110 20.32 -2.41 4.00
C SER A 110 20.67 -3.62 3.16
N SER A 111 21.92 -3.75 2.73
CA SER A 111 22.38 -4.84 1.86
C SER A 111 22.69 -6.14 2.61
N THR A 112 22.81 -6.09 3.93
CA THR A 112 23.26 -7.24 4.76
C THR A 112 22.38 -7.51 5.97
N ASN A 113 21.31 -6.74 6.18
CA ASN A 113 20.50 -6.84 7.38
C ASN A 113 19.02 -7.04 7.08
N LEU A 114 18.34 -7.79 7.95
CA LEU A 114 16.91 -7.74 8.12
C LEU A 114 16.61 -6.60 9.10
N ILE A 115 15.84 -5.59 8.68
CA ILE A 115 15.62 -4.39 9.48
C ILE A 115 14.13 -4.27 9.84
N PRO A 116 13.73 -4.67 11.06
CA PRO A 116 12.37 -4.44 11.55
C PRO A 116 12.11 -2.93 11.68
N THR A 117 10.97 -2.48 11.19
CA THR A 117 10.58 -1.07 11.23
C THR A 117 9.07 -0.93 11.31
N THR A 118 8.62 0.24 11.71
CA THR A 118 7.19 0.56 11.69
C THR A 118 6.69 0.73 10.25
N THR A 119 5.41 0.44 10.04
CA THR A 119 4.71 0.76 8.80
C THR A 119 3.49 1.63 9.10
N GLY A 120 3.25 2.64 8.28
CA GLY A 120 2.03 3.44 8.36
C GLY A 120 0.86 2.85 7.59
N SER A 121 1.04 1.72 6.93
CA SER A 121 0.05 1.19 5.97
C SER A 121 -1.21 0.67 6.65
N ALA A 122 -1.12 0.02 7.81
CA ALA A 122 -2.28 -0.40 8.58
C ALA A 122 -3.15 0.81 8.98
N LYS A 123 -2.52 1.90 9.45
CA LYS A 123 -3.23 3.16 9.75
C LYS A 123 -3.81 3.81 8.50
N ALA A 124 -3.09 3.75 7.37
CA ALA A 124 -3.57 4.30 6.11
C ALA A 124 -4.82 3.57 5.59
N ILE A 125 -4.99 2.29 5.88
CA ILE A 125 -6.22 1.55 5.58
C ILE A 125 -7.41 2.12 6.36
N GLY A 126 -7.26 2.53 7.61
CA GLY A 126 -8.31 3.23 8.38
C GLY A 126 -8.75 4.55 7.74
N LEU A 127 -7.85 5.28 7.05
CA LEU A 127 -8.22 6.47 6.30
C LEU A 127 -9.05 6.16 5.04
N ILE A 128 -8.92 4.96 4.48
CA ILE A 128 -9.63 4.50 3.28
C ILE A 128 -10.94 3.81 3.67
N PHE A 129 -10.91 3.03 4.75
CA PHE A 129 -12.02 2.28 5.32
C PHE A 129 -12.17 2.68 6.80
N PRO A 130 -12.90 3.75 7.14
CA PRO A 130 -13.00 4.26 8.50
C PRO A 130 -13.52 3.25 9.52
N GLU A 131 -14.32 2.29 9.10
CA GLU A 131 -14.84 1.22 9.94
C GLU A 131 -13.77 0.21 10.41
N LEU A 132 -12.59 0.25 9.80
CA LEU A 132 -11.42 -0.57 10.18
C LEU A 132 -10.39 0.23 10.97
N GLU A 133 -10.68 1.47 11.34
CA GLU A 133 -9.77 2.26 12.18
C GLU A 133 -9.53 1.56 13.51
N GLY A 134 -8.26 1.38 13.86
CA GLY A 134 -7.82 0.68 15.07
C GLY A 134 -7.96 -0.85 15.06
N LYS A 135 -8.52 -1.44 14.00
CA LYS A 135 -8.68 -2.90 13.89
C LYS A 135 -7.50 -3.59 13.20
N LEU A 136 -6.68 -2.83 12.47
CA LEU A 136 -5.52 -3.37 11.78
C LEU A 136 -4.25 -2.80 12.39
N ASP A 137 -3.28 -3.69 12.61
CA ASP A 137 -1.93 -3.30 13.02
C ASP A 137 -0.89 -4.04 12.17
N GLY A 138 0.38 -3.61 12.21
CA GLY A 138 1.38 -4.29 11.43
C GLY A 138 2.78 -3.73 11.57
N ILE A 139 3.71 -4.53 11.06
CA ILE A 139 5.14 -4.21 11.01
C ILE A 139 5.65 -4.35 9.58
N ALA A 140 6.81 -3.79 9.32
CA ALA A 140 7.58 -4.08 8.12
C ALA A 140 8.97 -4.58 8.50
N VAL A 141 9.48 -5.53 7.73
CA VAL A 141 10.86 -5.99 7.81
C VAL A 141 11.51 -5.65 6.47
N ARG A 142 12.48 -4.75 6.48
CA ARG A 142 13.27 -4.46 5.30
C ARG A 142 14.26 -5.59 5.05
N VAL A 143 14.36 -6.02 3.82
CA VAL A 143 15.22 -7.15 3.39
C VAL A 143 16.11 -6.71 2.23
N PRO A 144 17.28 -7.37 2.04
CA PRO A 144 18.22 -7.02 0.97
C PRO A 144 17.74 -7.51 -0.41
N VAL A 145 16.54 -7.09 -0.81
CA VAL A 145 15.93 -7.37 -2.11
C VAL A 145 15.73 -6.05 -2.82
N LEU A 146 16.09 -5.98 -4.10
CA LEU A 146 16.08 -4.73 -4.87
C LEU A 146 14.69 -4.34 -5.37
N ASN A 147 13.80 -5.30 -5.53
CA ASN A 147 12.50 -5.06 -6.13
C ASN A 147 11.48 -6.12 -5.69
N ALA A 148 10.23 -5.72 -5.61
CA ALA A 148 9.07 -6.48 -5.14
C ALA A 148 9.10 -6.82 -3.63
N SER A 149 7.99 -6.57 -2.98
CA SER A 149 7.76 -6.83 -1.56
C SER A 149 6.69 -7.90 -1.40
N LEU A 150 6.75 -8.64 -0.30
CA LEU A 150 5.72 -9.60 0.10
C LEU A 150 4.96 -9.04 1.30
N THR A 151 3.64 -9.08 1.26
CA THR A 151 2.80 -8.70 2.40
C THR A 151 2.02 -9.91 2.88
N ASP A 152 2.33 -10.38 4.07
CA ASP A 152 1.58 -11.41 4.78
C ASP A 152 0.48 -10.75 5.60
N CYS A 153 -0.75 -11.24 5.42
CA CYS A 153 -1.95 -10.67 6.03
C CYS A 153 -2.75 -11.75 6.76
N VAL A 154 -2.93 -11.57 8.06
CA VAL A 154 -3.79 -12.43 8.87
C VAL A 154 -5.01 -11.63 9.30
N PHE A 155 -6.21 -12.10 8.95
CA PHE A 155 -7.47 -11.47 9.32
C PHE A 155 -8.34 -12.42 10.13
N GLU A 156 -8.92 -11.93 11.21
CA GLU A 156 -10.07 -12.59 11.84
C GLU A 156 -11.34 -12.01 11.25
N ILE A 157 -12.17 -12.89 10.72
CA ILE A 157 -13.49 -12.57 10.17
C ILE A 157 -14.59 -13.23 11.00
N VAL A 158 -15.81 -12.74 10.86
CA VAL A 158 -16.97 -13.25 11.63
C VAL A 158 -17.53 -14.52 11.00
N GLU A 159 -17.64 -14.51 9.68
CA GLU A 159 -18.28 -15.59 8.91
C GLU A 159 -17.34 -16.79 8.78
N GLU A 160 -17.91 -17.99 8.85
CA GLU A 160 -17.19 -19.20 8.46
C GLU A 160 -16.95 -19.21 6.96
N THR A 161 -15.78 -19.66 6.56
CA THR A 161 -15.38 -19.72 5.14
C THR A 161 -14.33 -20.81 4.93
N SER A 162 -14.03 -21.10 3.67
CA SER A 162 -12.96 -22.03 3.28
C SER A 162 -11.90 -21.32 2.44
N ILE A 163 -10.74 -21.96 2.29
CA ILE A 163 -9.64 -21.50 1.42
C ILE A 163 -10.13 -21.32 -0.01
N GLU A 164 -10.89 -22.31 -0.50
CA GLU A 164 -11.43 -22.34 -1.86
C GLU A 164 -12.40 -21.17 -2.10
N GLU A 165 -13.23 -20.88 -1.12
CA GLU A 165 -14.18 -19.77 -1.20
C GLU A 165 -13.44 -18.42 -1.23
N ILE A 166 -12.48 -18.19 -0.34
CA ILE A 166 -11.68 -16.96 -0.30
C ILE A 166 -10.94 -16.79 -1.64
N ASN A 167 -10.25 -17.83 -2.12
CA ASN A 167 -9.53 -17.79 -3.39
C ASN A 167 -10.46 -17.52 -4.56
N SER A 168 -11.66 -18.09 -4.57
CA SER A 168 -12.68 -17.82 -5.58
C SER A 168 -13.09 -16.35 -5.59
N LYS A 169 -13.27 -15.71 -4.41
CA LYS A 169 -13.60 -14.29 -4.30
C LYS A 169 -12.48 -13.38 -4.82
N PHE A 170 -11.22 -13.73 -4.56
CA PHE A 170 -10.08 -12.98 -5.09
C PHE A 170 -9.97 -13.12 -6.62
N ASN A 171 -10.14 -14.32 -7.16
CA ASN A 171 -10.13 -14.55 -8.61
C ASN A 171 -11.28 -13.82 -9.31
N GLU A 172 -12.50 -13.87 -8.75
CA GLU A 172 -13.64 -13.10 -9.23
C GLU A 172 -13.33 -11.60 -9.27
N ALA A 173 -12.79 -11.04 -8.19
CA ALA A 173 -12.44 -9.63 -8.13
C ALA A 173 -11.35 -9.25 -9.15
N ALA A 174 -10.32 -10.08 -9.31
CA ALA A 174 -9.22 -9.85 -10.24
C ALA A 174 -9.66 -9.88 -11.70
N THR A 175 -10.67 -10.68 -12.02
CA THR A 175 -11.21 -10.80 -13.39
C THR A 175 -12.35 -9.84 -13.70
N SER A 176 -12.92 -9.19 -12.67
CA SER A 176 -14.05 -8.27 -12.79
C SER A 176 -13.70 -6.84 -12.35
N TYR A 177 -14.19 -6.40 -11.20
CA TYR A 177 -14.16 -4.99 -10.76
C TYR A 177 -12.78 -4.48 -10.31
N LEU A 178 -11.81 -5.36 -10.08
CA LEU A 178 -10.40 -5.00 -9.83
C LEU A 178 -9.47 -5.43 -10.99
N LYS A 179 -10.03 -5.73 -12.15
CA LYS A 179 -9.24 -6.10 -13.34
C LYS A 179 -8.21 -5.02 -13.67
N GLY A 180 -6.95 -5.44 -13.82
CA GLY A 180 -5.81 -4.55 -14.06
C GLY A 180 -5.27 -3.84 -12.80
N ILE A 181 -5.85 -4.11 -11.64
CA ILE A 181 -5.45 -3.57 -10.33
C ILE A 181 -5.01 -4.70 -9.41
N LEU A 182 -5.83 -5.72 -9.23
CA LEU A 182 -5.54 -6.94 -8.51
C LEU A 182 -5.25 -8.06 -9.51
N GLY A 183 -4.15 -8.78 -9.34
CA GLY A 183 -3.87 -10.04 -10.00
C GLY A 183 -4.11 -11.19 -9.03
N TYR A 184 -4.62 -12.31 -9.52
CA TYR A 184 -4.69 -13.58 -8.81
C TYR A 184 -3.70 -14.56 -9.45
N GLU A 185 -2.88 -15.22 -8.64
CA GLU A 185 -1.83 -16.10 -9.13
C GLU A 185 -1.74 -17.34 -8.24
N ASP A 186 -1.80 -18.50 -8.84
CA ASP A 186 -1.73 -19.82 -8.16
C ASP A 186 -0.47 -20.61 -8.46
N ARG A 187 0.42 -20.06 -9.31
CA ARG A 187 1.71 -20.67 -9.62
C ARG A 187 2.71 -20.42 -8.48
N LEU A 188 3.64 -21.34 -8.29
CA LEU A 188 4.73 -21.26 -7.32
C LEU A 188 5.81 -20.28 -7.81
N LEU A 189 5.58 -18.99 -7.60
CA LEU A 189 6.45 -17.91 -8.03
C LEU A 189 7.17 -17.25 -6.85
N VAL A 190 8.25 -16.52 -7.16
CA VAL A 190 9.03 -15.75 -6.19
C VAL A 190 9.03 -14.26 -6.57
N SER A 191 9.50 -13.39 -5.68
CA SER A 191 9.43 -11.94 -5.87
C SER A 191 10.07 -11.45 -7.17
N SER A 192 11.13 -12.10 -7.67
CA SER A 192 11.78 -11.73 -8.92
C SER A 192 10.91 -11.98 -10.17
N ASP A 193 9.96 -12.90 -10.10
CA ASP A 193 9.05 -13.18 -11.22
C ASP A 193 8.06 -12.04 -11.46
N TYR A 194 7.85 -11.20 -10.43
CA TYR A 194 7.00 -10.02 -10.51
C TYR A 194 7.79 -8.75 -10.83
N ALA A 195 9.12 -8.79 -10.85
CA ALA A 195 9.97 -7.70 -11.25
C ALA A 195 9.94 -7.57 -12.78
N VAL A 196 9.74 -6.35 -13.31
CA VAL A 196 9.94 -6.01 -14.72
C VAL A 196 8.78 -6.31 -15.68
N SER A 197 7.95 -7.31 -15.44
CA SER A 197 6.98 -7.73 -16.47
C SER A 197 5.92 -6.68 -16.78
N TYR A 198 5.60 -5.78 -15.85
CA TYR A 198 4.54 -4.78 -16.05
C TYR A 198 4.76 -3.56 -15.19
N THR A 199 4.62 -2.39 -15.77
CA THR A 199 4.43 -1.10 -15.11
C THR A 199 3.10 -1.01 -14.37
N HIS A 200 2.29 -2.07 -14.38
CA HIS A 200 1.00 -2.12 -13.73
C HIS A 200 1.13 -2.86 -12.40
N LEU A 201 0.67 -2.19 -11.35
CA LEU A 201 0.51 -2.74 -10.02
C LEU A 201 -0.33 -4.01 -10.10
N ARG A 202 0.29 -5.16 -9.94
CA ARG A 202 -0.40 -6.37 -9.57
C ARG A 202 -0.32 -6.47 -8.06
N ALA A 203 -1.44 -6.22 -7.38
CA ALA A 203 -1.56 -6.65 -6.01
C ALA A 203 -1.56 -8.19 -6.05
N HIS A 204 -0.67 -8.79 -5.29
CA HIS A 204 -0.41 -10.20 -5.37
C HIS A 204 -1.24 -10.93 -4.35
N GLU A 205 -1.75 -11.97 -4.87
CA GLU A 205 -2.30 -13.16 -4.37
C GLU A 205 -2.20 -13.43 -2.88
N THR A 206 -3.18 -14.09 -2.35
CA THR A 206 -3.14 -14.81 -1.10
C THR A 206 -3.22 -16.30 -1.38
N ARG A 207 -2.14 -16.99 -1.15
CA ARG A 207 -2.15 -18.42 -0.97
C ARG A 207 -2.13 -18.72 0.52
N SER A 208 -3.07 -19.51 1.00
CA SER A 208 -3.24 -19.85 2.42
C SER A 208 -2.69 -21.24 2.78
N ASP A 209 -1.82 -21.77 1.96
CA ASP A 209 -1.24 -23.10 2.13
C ASP A 209 0.24 -23.05 2.51
N LEU A 210 0.55 -22.27 3.56
CA LEU A 210 1.77 -22.40 4.34
C LEU A 210 1.49 -23.06 5.66
#